data_97d8ffc7ead5bf0e3d87440f274f61aa
#
_entry.id   97d8ffc7ead5bf0e3d87440f274f61aa
#
_cell.length_a   1.000
_cell.length_b   1.000
_cell.length_c   1.000
_cell.angle_alpha   90.00
_cell.angle_beta   90.00
_cell.angle_gamma   90.00
#
_symmetry.space_group_name_H-M   'P 1'
#
loop_
_entity.id
_entity.type
_entity.pdbx_description
1 polymer ?
#
loop_
_entity_poly.entity_id
_entity_poly.type
_entity_poly.pdbx_seq_one_letter_code
_entity_poly.pdbx_strand_id
1 'polypeptide(L)'
;MISIVHQGDHRYNIYRSGQDIGCIRVSANPYHDQHCYLDLGLTQFDPAIAQELFSLLRKELGRPLQVMCYSWNGMHDFLTAGGFERRRRCYELEVTADHLTAPLNAELPLHIVSKGSPMYAACCELLYDYYCETHAPVSPLTAPPDAFCADLPEAVLCHLTEGKPIHCAFIEPDESEIEIAYVATADLSSFCSFAQALVHALFREYAALTAECDDTDPAAMILKSMFRTTSDDSYDTYILK
;
A
#
# COMPACT_ATOMS: atom_id res chain seq x y z
N MET A 1 -16.12 6.50 -31.12
CA MET A 1 -15.09 5.50 -31.50
C MET A 1 -13.77 5.93 -30.87
N ILE A 2 -13.18 5.06 -30.10
CA ILE A 2 -11.86 5.25 -29.49
C ILE A 2 -10.82 4.51 -30.33
N SER A 3 -9.65 5.08 -30.46
CA SER A 3 -8.46 4.40 -30.98
C SER A 3 -7.26 4.65 -30.07
N ILE A 4 -6.41 3.62 -29.95
CA ILE A 4 -5.17 3.64 -29.18
C ILE A 4 -4.00 3.47 -30.16
N VAL A 5 -2.94 4.25 -29.97
CA VAL A 5 -1.74 4.18 -30.82
C VAL A 5 -0.52 4.02 -29.90
N HIS A 6 0.13 2.86 -30.01
CA HIS A 6 1.39 2.60 -29.28
C HIS A 6 2.52 3.47 -29.84
N GLN A 7 3.20 4.21 -28.96
CA GLN A 7 4.27 5.15 -29.32
C GLN A 7 5.69 4.67 -28.96
N GLY A 8 5.83 3.42 -28.53
CA GLY A 8 7.04 2.93 -27.86
C GLY A 8 7.04 3.28 -26.37
N ASP A 9 8.06 2.82 -25.63
CA ASP A 9 8.28 3.07 -24.19
C ASP A 9 7.03 2.90 -23.33
N HIS A 10 6.24 1.85 -23.65
CA HIS A 10 5.01 1.53 -22.93
C HIS A 10 3.98 2.67 -22.84
N ARG A 11 3.99 3.58 -23.81
CA ARG A 11 3.06 4.70 -23.90
C ARG A 11 2.05 4.49 -25.03
N TYR A 12 0.78 4.78 -24.74
CA TYR A 12 -0.35 4.72 -25.66
C TYR A 12 -1.00 6.09 -25.77
N ASN A 13 -1.00 6.71 -26.95
CA ASN A 13 -1.80 7.91 -27.21
C ASN A 13 -3.24 7.49 -27.48
N ILE A 14 -4.18 8.24 -26.94
CA ILE A 14 -5.60 7.96 -26.98
C ILE A 14 -6.30 9.01 -27.82
N TYR A 15 -7.10 8.54 -28.79
CA TYR A 15 -7.87 9.42 -29.69
C TYR A 15 -9.35 9.10 -29.58
N ARG A 16 -10.18 10.15 -29.54
CA ARG A 16 -11.64 10.06 -29.66
C ARG A 16 -12.06 10.70 -30.96
N SER A 17 -12.60 9.92 -31.91
CA SER A 17 -13.03 10.39 -33.24
C SER A 17 -11.91 11.19 -33.97
N GLY A 18 -10.65 10.75 -33.82
CA GLY A 18 -9.48 11.38 -34.41
C GLY A 18 -8.88 12.54 -33.62
N GLN A 19 -9.53 13.01 -32.56
CA GLN A 19 -8.99 14.04 -31.66
C GLN A 19 -8.17 13.38 -30.55
N ASP A 20 -6.97 13.89 -30.30
CA ASP A 20 -6.12 13.49 -29.17
C ASP A 20 -6.79 13.89 -27.84
N ILE A 21 -6.94 12.95 -26.91
CA ILE A 21 -7.50 13.15 -25.59
C ILE A 21 -6.53 12.79 -24.46
N GLY A 22 -5.25 12.54 -24.81
CA GLY A 22 -4.19 12.28 -23.85
C GLY A 22 -3.47 10.97 -24.08
N CYS A 23 -2.78 10.51 -23.06
CA CYS A 23 -2.02 9.26 -23.14
C CYS A 23 -2.16 8.42 -21.87
N ILE A 24 -1.89 7.13 -22.03
CA ILE A 24 -1.76 6.17 -20.92
C ILE A 24 -0.34 5.61 -20.96
N ARG A 25 0.32 5.60 -19.81
CA ARG A 25 1.58 4.91 -19.62
C ARG A 25 1.32 3.59 -18.93
N VAL A 26 2.06 2.56 -19.34
CA VAL A 26 1.98 1.23 -18.77
C VAL A 26 3.30 0.92 -18.09
N SER A 27 3.27 0.47 -16.86
CA SER A 27 4.45 0.04 -16.12
C SER A 27 4.24 -1.36 -15.53
N ALA A 28 5.35 -1.99 -15.15
CA ALA A 28 5.38 -3.21 -14.36
C ALA A 28 5.89 -2.90 -12.97
N ASN A 29 5.39 -3.60 -11.97
CA ASN A 29 5.95 -3.57 -10.63
C ASN A 29 6.77 -4.85 -10.42
N PRO A 30 8.07 -4.77 -10.08
CA PRO A 30 8.92 -5.94 -9.92
C PRO A 30 8.51 -6.83 -8.72
N TYR A 31 7.78 -6.26 -7.75
CA TYR A 31 7.26 -6.99 -6.59
C TYR A 31 5.90 -7.63 -6.86
N HIS A 32 5.13 -7.08 -7.82
CA HIS A 32 3.73 -7.46 -8.11
C HIS A 32 3.52 -7.51 -9.62
N ASP A 33 4.08 -8.51 -10.29
CA ASP A 33 4.16 -8.56 -11.76
C ASP A 33 2.90 -9.12 -12.45
N GLN A 34 1.83 -9.44 -11.71
CA GLN A 34 0.63 -10.05 -12.29
C GLN A 34 -0.25 -9.07 -13.09
N HIS A 35 -0.12 -7.77 -12.83
CA HIS A 35 -0.94 -6.72 -13.44
C HIS A 35 -0.10 -5.79 -14.33
N CYS A 36 -0.75 -5.13 -15.30
CA CYS A 36 -0.22 -3.96 -15.97
C CYS A 36 -0.70 -2.72 -15.21
N TYR A 37 0.22 -1.91 -14.69
CA TYR A 37 -0.07 -0.67 -13.97
C TYR A 37 -0.26 0.45 -14.97
N LEU A 38 -1.37 1.18 -14.87
CA LEU A 38 -1.72 2.26 -15.78
C LEU A 38 -1.64 3.61 -15.09
N ASP A 39 -0.88 4.54 -15.68
CA ASP A 39 -0.91 5.96 -15.36
C ASP A 39 -1.75 6.68 -16.43
N LEU A 40 -2.87 7.29 -16.02
CA LEU A 40 -3.89 7.85 -16.89
C LEU A 40 -3.68 9.37 -17.07
N GLY A 41 -2.91 9.76 -18.08
CA GLY A 41 -2.71 11.15 -18.49
C GLY A 41 -3.79 11.63 -19.49
N LEU A 42 -5.08 11.47 -19.16
CA LEU A 42 -6.20 11.89 -20.00
C LEU A 42 -6.64 13.31 -19.66
N THR A 43 -7.10 14.07 -20.67
CA THR A 43 -7.61 15.44 -20.47
C THR A 43 -8.93 15.50 -19.73
N GLN A 44 -9.72 14.42 -19.77
CA GLN A 44 -10.99 14.25 -19.05
C GLN A 44 -11.28 12.77 -18.84
N PHE A 45 -11.94 12.46 -17.73
CA PHE A 45 -12.39 11.13 -17.37
C PHE A 45 -13.88 10.96 -17.69
N ASP A 46 -14.22 10.86 -19.01
CA ASP A 46 -15.60 10.70 -19.47
C ASP A 46 -16.02 9.21 -19.38
N PRO A 47 -16.99 8.85 -18.50
CA PRO A 47 -17.47 7.47 -18.36
C PRO A 47 -17.98 6.86 -19.67
N ALA A 48 -18.48 7.68 -20.61
CA ALA A 48 -19.02 7.20 -21.88
C ALA A 48 -18.01 6.51 -22.80
N ILE A 49 -16.70 6.76 -22.59
CA ILE A 49 -15.65 6.13 -23.40
C ILE A 49 -14.90 5.02 -22.65
N ALA A 50 -15.09 4.90 -21.35
CA ALA A 50 -14.26 4.07 -20.47
C ALA A 50 -14.27 2.60 -20.88
N GLN A 51 -15.45 2.00 -21.12
CA GLN A 51 -15.57 0.60 -21.49
C GLN A 51 -14.88 0.29 -22.83
N GLU A 52 -15.04 1.14 -23.84
CA GLU A 52 -14.38 0.97 -25.15
C GLU A 52 -12.86 1.07 -25.00
N LEU A 53 -12.39 2.08 -24.29
CA LEU A 53 -10.96 2.33 -24.07
C LEU A 53 -10.27 1.16 -23.36
N PHE A 54 -10.78 0.76 -22.20
CA PHE A 54 -10.13 -0.29 -21.41
C PHE A 54 -10.27 -1.69 -22.01
N SER A 55 -11.32 -1.94 -22.79
CA SER A 55 -11.42 -3.18 -23.57
C SER A 55 -10.33 -3.27 -24.65
N LEU A 56 -10.01 -2.15 -25.30
CA LEU A 56 -8.92 -2.08 -26.28
C LEU A 56 -7.55 -2.29 -25.60
N LEU A 57 -7.29 -1.58 -24.51
CA LEU A 57 -6.04 -1.71 -23.76
C LEU A 57 -5.83 -3.14 -23.21
N ARG A 58 -6.89 -3.73 -22.64
CA ARG A 58 -6.80 -5.09 -22.11
C ARG A 58 -6.51 -6.12 -23.21
N LYS A 59 -7.13 -5.96 -24.40
CA LYS A 59 -6.85 -6.82 -25.55
C LYS A 59 -5.40 -6.68 -26.02
N GLU A 60 -4.88 -5.46 -26.04
CA GLU A 60 -3.52 -5.16 -26.46
C GLU A 60 -2.49 -5.71 -25.47
N LEU A 61 -2.71 -5.50 -24.16
CA LEU A 61 -1.77 -5.86 -23.10
C LEU A 61 -1.87 -7.33 -22.66
N GLY A 62 -3.02 -8.00 -22.87
CA GLY A 62 -3.22 -9.41 -22.57
C GLY A 62 -3.16 -9.80 -21.10
N ARG A 63 -3.18 -8.82 -20.18
CA ARG A 63 -3.04 -8.99 -18.72
C ARG A 63 -4.09 -8.16 -17.98
N PRO A 64 -4.44 -8.49 -16.73
CA PRO A 64 -5.26 -7.62 -15.89
C PRO A 64 -4.65 -6.22 -15.78
N LEU A 65 -5.50 -5.21 -15.74
CA LEU A 65 -5.09 -3.80 -15.64
C LEU A 65 -5.29 -3.32 -14.20
N GLN A 66 -4.33 -2.52 -13.71
CA GLN A 66 -4.39 -1.90 -12.39
C GLN A 66 -4.21 -0.39 -12.53
N VAL A 67 -5.08 0.36 -11.86
CA VAL A 67 -4.96 1.81 -11.68
C VAL A 67 -4.92 2.11 -10.20
N MET A 68 -4.03 2.99 -9.79
CA MET A 68 -3.99 3.53 -8.43
C MET A 68 -4.20 5.03 -8.48
N CYS A 69 -5.08 5.54 -7.65
CA CYS A 69 -5.40 6.96 -7.65
C CYS A 69 -6.02 7.41 -6.33
N TYR A 70 -5.85 8.70 -5.99
CA TYR A 70 -6.51 9.29 -4.83
C TYR A 70 -8.02 9.32 -4.99
N SER A 71 -8.76 9.03 -3.91
CA SER A 71 -10.23 8.98 -3.86
C SER A 71 -10.90 10.29 -4.29
N TRP A 72 -10.22 11.44 -4.11
CA TRP A 72 -10.72 12.77 -4.45
C TRP A 72 -10.48 13.20 -5.90
N ASN A 73 -9.76 12.45 -6.73
CA ASN A 73 -9.36 12.87 -8.08
C ASN A 73 -10.46 12.75 -9.16
N GLY A 74 -11.64 12.26 -8.81
CA GLY A 74 -12.79 12.15 -9.73
C GLY A 74 -12.72 11.00 -10.73
N MET A 75 -11.74 10.08 -10.62
CA MET A 75 -11.62 8.94 -11.55
C MET A 75 -12.57 7.77 -11.25
N HIS A 76 -13.21 7.76 -10.08
CA HIS A 76 -14.03 6.62 -9.62
C HIS A 76 -15.09 6.19 -10.65
N ASP A 77 -15.90 7.15 -11.11
CA ASP A 77 -17.01 6.86 -12.05
C ASP A 77 -16.47 6.39 -13.41
N PHE A 78 -15.37 6.99 -13.87
CA PHE A 78 -14.71 6.59 -15.11
C PHE A 78 -14.17 5.16 -15.05
N LEU A 79 -13.46 4.81 -13.96
CA LEU A 79 -12.92 3.47 -13.76
C LEU A 79 -14.03 2.42 -13.61
N THR A 80 -15.07 2.74 -12.82
CA THR A 80 -16.23 1.87 -12.63
C THR A 80 -16.97 1.62 -13.95
N ALA A 81 -17.21 2.67 -14.75
CA ALA A 81 -17.81 2.53 -16.08
C ALA A 81 -16.92 1.71 -17.04
N GLY A 82 -15.62 1.72 -16.84
CA GLY A 82 -14.64 0.90 -17.57
C GLY A 82 -14.59 -0.56 -17.12
N GLY A 83 -15.33 -0.93 -16.07
CA GLY A 83 -15.39 -2.29 -15.53
C GLY A 83 -14.34 -2.59 -14.45
N PHE A 84 -13.64 -1.59 -13.96
CA PHE A 84 -12.75 -1.76 -12.82
C PHE A 84 -13.53 -1.92 -11.52
N GLU A 85 -13.00 -2.76 -10.63
CA GLU A 85 -13.46 -2.90 -9.26
C GLU A 85 -12.41 -2.28 -8.33
N ARG A 86 -12.84 -1.44 -7.37
CA ARG A 86 -11.96 -1.02 -6.28
C ARG A 86 -11.71 -2.20 -5.35
N ARG A 87 -10.44 -2.57 -5.21
CA ARG A 87 -10.01 -3.75 -4.46
C ARG A 87 -9.33 -3.42 -3.15
N ARG A 88 -8.83 -2.18 -2.98
CA ARG A 88 -8.12 -1.75 -1.79
C ARG A 88 -8.20 -0.23 -1.63
N ARG A 89 -8.24 0.21 -0.40
CA ARG A 89 -7.98 1.59 0.03
C ARG A 89 -6.73 1.62 0.89
N CYS A 90 -5.81 2.50 0.56
CA CYS A 90 -4.66 2.81 1.40
C CYS A 90 -4.89 4.18 2.04
N TYR A 91 -4.93 4.24 3.36
CA TYR A 91 -5.07 5.48 4.13
C TYR A 91 -3.69 5.96 4.54
N GLU A 92 -3.36 7.19 4.19
CA GLU A 92 -2.13 7.85 4.63
C GLU A 92 -2.36 8.48 6.01
N LEU A 93 -1.59 8.06 6.99
CA LEU A 93 -1.58 8.65 8.34
C LEU A 93 -0.43 9.64 8.45
N GLU A 94 -0.73 10.83 8.94
CA GLU A 94 0.21 11.81 9.45
C GLU A 94 -0.36 12.30 10.78
N VAL A 95 0.18 11.78 11.90
CA VAL A 95 -0.43 11.93 13.21
C VAL A 95 0.57 12.29 14.30
N THR A 96 0.09 12.98 15.32
CA THR A 96 0.80 13.31 16.56
C THR A 96 0.09 12.67 17.75
N ALA A 97 0.67 12.76 18.94
CA ALA A 97 0.07 12.23 20.17
C ALA A 97 -1.34 12.81 20.47
N ASP A 98 -1.63 14.02 20.02
CA ASP A 98 -2.94 14.67 20.24
C ASP A 98 -4.07 14.01 19.41
N HIS A 99 -3.71 13.24 18.39
CA HIS A 99 -4.68 12.49 17.58
C HIS A 99 -5.10 11.16 18.21
N LEU A 100 -4.50 10.73 19.32
CA LEU A 100 -4.86 9.47 19.96
C LEU A 100 -6.32 9.44 20.41
N THR A 101 -6.99 8.31 20.17
CA THR A 101 -8.40 8.10 20.57
C THR A 101 -8.53 7.75 22.04
N ALA A 102 -7.49 7.17 22.65
CA ALA A 102 -7.43 6.76 24.05
C ALA A 102 -5.99 6.79 24.57
N PRO A 103 -5.78 6.85 25.89
CA PRO A 103 -4.46 6.66 26.49
C PRO A 103 -3.85 5.31 26.10
N LEU A 104 -2.55 5.30 25.84
CA LEU A 104 -1.81 4.11 25.45
C LEU A 104 -1.44 3.26 26.68
N ASN A 105 -1.59 1.95 26.56
CA ASN A 105 -1.03 0.98 27.49
C ASN A 105 0.30 0.46 26.95
N ALA A 106 1.40 0.71 27.66
CA ALA A 106 2.77 0.49 27.19
C ALA A 106 3.51 -0.64 27.95
N GLU A 107 2.79 -1.59 28.53
CA GLU A 107 3.41 -2.64 29.37
C GLU A 107 4.12 -3.75 28.55
N LEU A 108 3.89 -3.82 27.21
CA LEU A 108 4.51 -4.84 26.39
C LEU A 108 5.99 -4.53 26.12
N PRO A 109 6.93 -5.46 26.39
CA PRO A 109 8.34 -5.24 26.11
C PRO A 109 8.60 -5.26 24.60
N LEU A 110 9.30 -4.23 24.11
CA LEU A 110 9.75 -4.11 22.74
C LEU A 110 11.26 -4.29 22.65
N HIS A 111 11.69 -4.93 21.57
CA HIS A 111 13.09 -5.11 21.22
C HIS A 111 13.40 -4.32 19.94
N ILE A 112 14.45 -3.50 19.99
CA ILE A 112 14.97 -2.82 18.80
C ILE A 112 15.99 -3.77 18.15
N VAL A 113 15.80 -4.02 16.87
CA VAL A 113 16.62 -4.95 16.10
C VAL A 113 17.12 -4.24 14.84
N SER A 114 18.41 -4.38 14.55
CA SER A 114 19.04 -3.78 13.37
C SER A 114 19.29 -4.81 12.27
N LYS A 115 19.31 -4.33 11.04
CA LYS A 115 19.63 -5.12 9.83
C LYS A 115 20.96 -5.88 10.01
N GLY A 116 20.99 -7.11 9.50
CA GLY A 116 22.14 -8.00 9.59
C GLY A 116 22.18 -8.91 10.82
N SER A 117 21.31 -8.73 11.81
CA SER A 117 21.19 -9.67 12.94
C SER A 117 20.30 -10.88 12.59
N PRO A 118 20.49 -12.04 13.26
CA PRO A 118 19.56 -13.18 13.06
C PRO A 118 18.11 -12.86 13.39
N MET A 119 17.88 -11.97 14.36
CA MET A 119 16.52 -11.56 14.73
C MET A 119 15.89 -10.69 13.66
N TYR A 120 16.68 -9.84 12.98
CA TYR A 120 16.19 -9.07 11.83
C TYR A 120 15.71 -10.00 10.70
N ALA A 121 16.49 -11.05 10.39
CA ALA A 121 16.08 -12.03 9.39
C ALA A 121 14.76 -12.72 9.77
N ALA A 122 14.57 -13.08 11.05
CA ALA A 122 13.32 -13.66 11.52
C ALA A 122 12.13 -12.66 11.42
N CYS A 123 12.35 -11.35 11.63
CA CYS A 123 11.34 -10.32 11.39
C CYS A 123 11.01 -10.18 9.89
N CYS A 124 12.01 -10.29 9.01
CA CYS A 124 11.80 -10.29 7.55
C CYS A 124 10.96 -11.49 7.09
N GLU A 125 11.23 -12.69 7.62
CA GLU A 125 10.41 -13.88 7.33
C GLU A 125 8.96 -13.67 7.76
N LEU A 126 8.72 -13.18 8.99
CA LEU A 126 7.39 -12.87 9.50
C LEU A 126 6.68 -11.84 8.61
N LEU A 127 7.36 -10.76 8.23
CA LEU A 127 6.77 -9.74 7.36
C LEU A 127 6.47 -10.30 5.97
N TYR A 128 7.38 -11.07 5.37
CA TYR A 128 7.18 -11.64 4.04
C TYR A 128 5.93 -12.53 3.98
N ASP A 129 5.79 -13.43 4.95
CA ASP A 129 4.64 -14.34 5.02
C ASP A 129 3.33 -13.56 5.23
N TYR A 130 3.33 -12.59 6.15
CA TYR A 130 2.19 -11.73 6.42
C TYR A 130 1.82 -10.86 5.21
N TYR A 131 2.80 -10.28 4.54
CA TYR A 131 2.60 -9.46 3.34
C TYR A 131 2.03 -10.29 2.18
N CYS A 132 2.52 -11.52 1.98
CA CYS A 132 1.96 -12.44 0.99
C CYS A 132 0.48 -12.70 1.26
N GLU A 133 0.09 -12.94 2.50
CA GLU A 133 -1.29 -13.22 2.90
C GLU A 133 -2.20 -12.01 2.67
N THR A 134 -1.82 -10.83 3.14
CA THR A 134 -2.64 -9.60 3.08
C THR A 134 -2.76 -9.04 1.66
N HIS A 135 -1.75 -9.25 0.80
CA HIS A 135 -1.74 -8.75 -0.58
C HIS A 135 -2.32 -9.74 -1.61
N ALA A 136 -2.41 -11.04 -1.28
CA ALA A 136 -2.93 -12.07 -2.19
C ALA A 136 -4.30 -11.72 -2.83
N PRO A 137 -5.28 -11.11 -2.13
CA PRO A 137 -6.59 -10.82 -2.71
C PRO A 137 -6.58 -9.67 -3.74
N VAL A 138 -5.57 -8.81 -3.72
CA VAL A 138 -5.50 -7.57 -4.51
C VAL A 138 -4.39 -7.64 -5.55
N SER A 139 -3.15 -7.66 -5.10
CA SER A 139 -1.95 -7.69 -5.95
C SER A 139 -0.94 -8.61 -5.30
N PRO A 140 -0.97 -9.92 -5.59
CA PRO A 140 -0.09 -10.90 -4.96
C PRO A 140 1.39 -10.53 -5.11
N LEU A 141 2.17 -10.69 -4.02
CA LEU A 141 3.61 -10.57 -4.08
C LEU A 141 4.19 -11.68 -4.96
N THR A 142 5.02 -11.31 -5.93
CA THR A 142 5.69 -12.24 -6.86
C THR A 142 7.21 -12.22 -6.71
N ALA A 143 7.75 -11.21 -6.02
CA ALA A 143 9.17 -11.15 -5.70
C ALA A 143 9.55 -12.25 -4.70
N PRO A 144 10.75 -12.87 -4.85
CA PRO A 144 11.25 -13.81 -3.86
C PRO A 144 11.62 -13.09 -2.53
N PRO A 145 11.68 -13.85 -1.41
CA PRO A 145 11.96 -13.26 -0.08
C PRO A 145 13.21 -12.38 -0.04
N ASP A 146 14.31 -12.83 -0.64
CA ASP A 146 15.58 -12.10 -0.63
C ASP A 146 15.47 -10.73 -1.31
N ALA A 147 14.74 -10.65 -2.44
CA ALA A 147 14.53 -9.40 -3.16
C ALA A 147 13.60 -8.44 -2.37
N PHE A 148 12.53 -8.96 -1.77
CA PHE A 148 11.62 -8.18 -0.95
C PHE A 148 12.32 -7.63 0.30
N CYS A 149 13.10 -8.47 1.01
CA CYS A 149 13.77 -8.09 2.25
C CYS A 149 14.98 -7.16 2.03
N ALA A 150 15.53 -7.08 0.81
CA ALA A 150 16.68 -6.24 0.52
C ALA A 150 16.39 -4.74 0.71
N ASP A 151 15.17 -4.32 0.36
CA ASP A 151 14.74 -2.92 0.36
C ASP A 151 14.01 -2.49 1.65
N LEU A 152 13.94 -3.39 2.67
CA LEU A 152 13.29 -3.05 3.94
C LEU A 152 14.16 -2.10 4.79
N PRO A 153 13.52 -1.25 5.63
CA PRO A 153 14.18 -0.37 6.58
C PRO A 153 15.18 -1.11 7.47
N GLU A 154 16.23 -0.42 7.91
CA GLU A 154 17.32 -1.01 8.70
C GLU A 154 16.92 -1.29 10.15
N ALA A 155 15.89 -0.63 10.66
CA ALA A 155 15.45 -0.74 12.04
C ALA A 155 14.08 -1.40 12.16
N VAL A 156 13.95 -2.30 13.14
CA VAL A 156 12.70 -3.01 13.44
C VAL A 156 12.45 -2.96 14.95
N LEU A 157 11.24 -2.63 15.34
CA LEU A 157 10.71 -2.86 16.68
C LEU A 157 9.91 -4.16 16.68
N CYS A 158 10.22 -5.09 17.56
CA CYS A 158 9.50 -6.35 17.63
C CYS A 158 9.16 -6.77 19.06
N HIS A 159 8.11 -7.59 19.18
CA HIS A 159 7.77 -8.32 20.40
C HIS A 159 8.03 -9.80 20.22
N LEU A 160 8.65 -10.43 21.23
CA LEU A 160 9.09 -11.81 21.19
C LEU A 160 8.24 -12.69 22.12
N THR A 161 7.86 -13.86 21.66
CA THR A 161 7.35 -14.96 22.49
C THR A 161 8.25 -16.17 22.28
N GLU A 162 8.77 -16.71 23.37
CA GLU A 162 9.71 -17.84 23.35
C GLU A 162 10.93 -17.60 22.45
N GLY A 163 11.39 -16.35 22.40
CA GLY A 163 12.57 -15.95 21.62
C GLY A 163 12.34 -15.78 20.11
N LYS A 164 11.09 -15.84 19.65
CA LYS A 164 10.69 -15.62 18.25
C LYS A 164 9.85 -14.36 18.11
N PRO A 165 10.00 -13.58 17.00
CA PRO A 165 9.14 -12.44 16.77
C PRO A 165 7.71 -12.91 16.43
N ILE A 166 6.73 -12.38 17.15
CA ILE A 166 5.31 -12.59 16.86
C ILE A 166 4.64 -11.33 16.33
N HIS A 167 5.23 -10.18 16.60
CA HIS A 167 4.87 -8.89 16.03
C HIS A 167 6.13 -8.13 15.66
N CYS A 168 6.09 -7.41 14.56
CA CYS A 168 7.16 -6.49 14.20
C CYS A 168 6.63 -5.26 13.47
N ALA A 169 7.39 -4.16 13.56
CA ALA A 169 7.19 -2.95 12.80
C ALA A 169 8.55 -2.49 12.24
N PHE A 170 8.65 -2.38 10.94
CA PHE A 170 9.80 -1.79 10.26
C PHE A 170 9.61 -0.29 10.23
N ILE A 171 10.62 0.45 10.70
CA ILE A 171 10.55 1.88 10.92
C ILE A 171 11.66 2.61 10.19
N GLU A 172 11.35 3.81 9.70
CA GLU A 172 12.29 4.69 9.02
C GLU A 172 12.26 6.07 9.70
N PRO A 173 13.30 6.41 10.48
CA PRO A 173 13.36 7.69 11.17
C PRO A 173 13.79 8.82 10.24
N ASP A 174 13.11 9.98 10.33
CA ASP A 174 13.48 11.22 9.69
C ASP A 174 13.41 12.37 10.71
N GLU A 175 14.53 13.05 10.99
CA GLU A 175 14.68 14.16 11.95
C GLU A 175 13.72 14.15 13.16
N SER A 176 12.50 14.70 13.02
CA SER A 176 11.48 14.78 14.08
C SER A 176 10.28 13.86 13.86
N GLU A 177 10.27 13.11 12.78
CA GLU A 177 9.18 12.23 12.35
C GLU A 177 9.65 10.79 12.24
N ILE A 178 8.72 9.85 12.29
CA ILE A 178 9.00 8.43 12.13
C ILE A 178 7.95 7.80 11.23
N GLU A 179 8.42 7.13 10.18
CA GLU A 179 7.55 6.30 9.36
C GLU A 179 7.48 4.88 9.93
N ILE A 180 6.27 4.35 10.09
CA ILE A 180 6.03 2.92 10.21
C ILE A 180 5.79 2.40 8.78
N ALA A 181 6.88 1.94 8.15
CA ALA A 181 6.84 1.49 6.76
C ALA A 181 6.06 0.17 6.60
N TYR A 182 6.21 -0.75 7.58
CA TYR A 182 5.51 -2.03 7.57
C TYR A 182 5.18 -2.49 8.98
N VAL A 183 4.05 -3.20 9.12
CA VAL A 183 3.71 -3.97 10.31
C VAL A 183 3.43 -5.42 9.94
N ALA A 184 3.74 -6.36 10.84
CA ALA A 184 3.39 -7.76 10.64
C ALA A 184 3.09 -8.45 11.97
N THR A 185 2.26 -9.48 11.91
CA THR A 185 1.86 -10.25 13.08
C THR A 185 1.61 -11.72 12.74
N ALA A 186 2.06 -12.62 13.62
CA ALA A 186 1.67 -14.03 13.63
C ALA A 186 0.39 -14.28 14.48
N ASP A 187 -0.03 -13.29 15.29
CA ASP A 187 -1.22 -13.38 16.14
C ASP A 187 -1.95 -12.04 16.21
N LEU A 188 -2.96 -11.89 15.36
CA LEU A 188 -3.74 -10.66 15.29
C LEU A 188 -4.46 -10.33 16.61
N SER A 189 -4.80 -11.34 17.43
CA SER A 189 -5.55 -11.15 18.67
C SER A 189 -4.77 -10.36 19.72
N SER A 190 -3.46 -10.44 19.74
CA SER A 190 -2.56 -9.71 20.64
C SER A 190 -1.92 -8.47 20.00
N PHE A 191 -2.12 -8.23 18.69
CA PHE A 191 -1.48 -7.13 17.95
C PHE A 191 -1.83 -5.75 18.50
N CYS A 192 -3.06 -5.54 18.99
CA CYS A 192 -3.47 -4.25 19.57
C CYS A 192 -2.56 -3.82 20.74
N SER A 193 -2.14 -4.75 21.61
CA SER A 193 -1.22 -4.44 22.71
C SER A 193 0.18 -4.07 22.18
N PHE A 194 0.64 -4.74 21.14
CA PHE A 194 1.90 -4.41 20.46
C PHE A 194 1.84 -3.00 19.83
N ALA A 195 0.75 -2.71 19.09
CA ALA A 195 0.57 -1.41 18.44
C ALA A 195 0.54 -0.27 19.48
N GLN A 196 -0.11 -0.45 20.64
CA GLN A 196 -0.09 0.54 21.72
C GLN A 196 1.32 0.77 22.29
N ALA A 197 2.07 -0.30 22.55
CA ALA A 197 3.45 -0.19 23.03
C ALA A 197 4.37 0.45 21.99
N LEU A 198 4.22 0.08 20.70
CA LEU A 198 4.95 0.67 19.58
C LEU A 198 4.71 2.18 19.51
N VAL A 199 3.46 2.62 19.38
CA VAL A 199 3.10 4.04 19.27
C VAL A 199 3.55 4.83 20.51
N HIS A 200 3.43 4.25 21.71
CA HIS A 200 3.95 4.88 22.92
C HIS A 200 5.48 5.07 22.87
N ALA A 201 6.23 4.05 22.44
CA ALA A 201 7.68 4.14 22.33
C ALA A 201 8.10 5.20 21.31
N LEU A 202 7.44 5.25 20.14
CA LEU A 202 7.74 6.19 19.07
C LEU A 202 7.45 7.64 19.47
N PHE A 203 6.30 7.95 20.08
CA PHE A 203 5.98 9.33 20.53
C PHE A 203 6.81 9.81 21.73
N ARG A 204 7.64 8.98 22.35
CA ARG A 204 8.64 9.46 23.32
C ARG A 204 9.86 10.09 22.67
N GLU A 205 10.12 9.76 21.41
CA GLU A 205 11.34 10.17 20.68
C GLU A 205 10.99 11.07 19.50
N TYR A 206 9.82 10.92 18.88
CA TYR A 206 9.40 11.64 17.69
C TYR A 206 8.12 12.45 17.91
N ALA A 207 8.03 13.61 17.26
CA ALA A 207 6.86 14.49 17.36
C ALA A 207 5.67 14.03 16.50
N ALA A 208 5.96 13.40 15.38
CA ALA A 208 4.95 12.91 14.44
C ALA A 208 5.26 11.48 14.00
N LEU A 209 4.20 10.78 13.57
CA LEU A 209 4.23 9.44 13.03
C LEU A 209 3.51 9.44 11.69
N THR A 210 4.12 8.83 10.69
CA THR A 210 3.51 8.56 9.38
C THR A 210 3.36 7.06 9.16
N ALA A 211 2.32 6.65 8.46
CA ALA A 211 2.12 5.27 8.04
C ALA A 211 1.11 5.17 6.89
N GLU A 212 1.26 4.16 6.06
CA GLU A 212 0.24 3.74 5.11
C GLU A 212 -0.57 2.57 5.68
N CYS A 213 -1.90 2.66 5.63
CA CYS A 213 -2.79 1.65 6.20
C CYS A 213 -3.76 1.13 5.15
N ASP A 214 -3.48 -0.04 4.60
CA ASP A 214 -4.36 -0.72 3.66
C ASP A 214 -5.59 -1.30 4.38
N ASP A 215 -6.80 -1.10 3.84
CA ASP A 215 -8.04 -1.67 4.40
C ASP A 215 -8.11 -3.21 4.29
N THR A 216 -7.22 -3.79 3.50
CA THR A 216 -7.02 -5.25 3.38
C THR A 216 -5.99 -5.81 4.36
N ASP A 217 -5.32 -4.95 5.14
CA ASP A 217 -4.36 -5.34 6.19
C ASP A 217 -4.96 -5.11 7.58
N PRO A 218 -5.36 -6.18 8.30
CA PRO A 218 -5.97 -6.05 9.62
C PRO A 218 -5.04 -5.40 10.67
N ALA A 219 -3.73 -5.64 10.62
CA ALA A 219 -2.80 -5.04 11.57
C ALA A 219 -2.65 -3.53 11.31
N ALA A 220 -2.50 -3.11 10.06
CA ALA A 220 -2.47 -1.70 9.69
C ALA A 220 -3.78 -0.98 10.08
N MET A 221 -4.94 -1.64 9.91
CA MET A 221 -6.24 -1.08 10.34
C MET A 221 -6.40 -0.97 11.85
N ILE A 222 -5.80 -1.88 12.64
CA ILE A 222 -5.72 -1.74 14.10
C ILE A 222 -4.88 -0.49 14.44
N LEU A 223 -3.71 -0.32 13.82
CA LEU A 223 -2.86 0.87 14.00
C LEU A 223 -3.65 2.15 13.66
N LYS A 224 -4.30 2.21 12.49
CA LYS A 224 -5.13 3.36 12.08
C LYS A 224 -6.22 3.69 13.10
N SER A 225 -6.88 2.68 13.68
CA SER A 225 -7.99 2.87 14.62
C SER A 225 -7.58 3.55 15.94
N MET A 226 -6.29 3.60 16.25
CA MET A 226 -5.77 4.27 17.44
C MET A 226 -5.82 5.80 17.32
N PHE A 227 -6.01 6.33 16.12
CA PHE A 227 -5.97 7.75 15.85
C PHE A 227 -7.31 8.29 15.32
N ARG A 228 -7.62 9.53 15.69
CA ARG A 228 -8.67 10.34 15.05
C ARG A 228 -8.09 10.93 13.78
N THR A 229 -8.60 10.50 12.63
CA THR A 229 -8.22 11.05 11.33
C THR A 229 -9.22 12.12 10.91
N THR A 230 -8.75 13.20 10.29
CA THR A 230 -9.60 14.33 9.83
C THR A 230 -10.17 14.10 8.43
N SER A 231 -9.66 13.13 7.70
CA SER A 231 -10.09 12.80 6.34
C SER A 231 -10.23 11.29 6.19
N ASP A 232 -11.20 10.90 5.36
CA ASP A 232 -11.37 9.53 4.83
C ASP A 232 -10.76 9.38 3.43
N ASP A 233 -9.92 10.34 3.01
CA ASP A 233 -9.21 10.25 1.75
C ASP A 233 -8.28 9.03 1.74
N SER A 234 -8.15 8.43 0.57
CA SER A 234 -7.37 7.21 0.39
C SER A 234 -6.73 7.17 -0.99
N TYR A 235 -5.64 6.42 -1.10
CA TYR A 235 -5.03 6.05 -2.36
C TYR A 235 -5.59 4.68 -2.77
N ASP A 236 -6.56 4.70 -3.69
CA ASP A 236 -7.37 3.53 -4.02
C ASP A 236 -6.74 2.69 -5.13
N THR A 237 -6.80 1.37 -4.99
CA THR A 237 -6.38 0.40 -6.02
C THR A 237 -7.60 -0.16 -6.74
N TYR A 238 -7.64 0.02 -8.06
CA TYR A 238 -8.67 -0.48 -8.96
C TYR A 238 -8.10 -1.55 -9.90
N ILE A 239 -8.82 -2.65 -10.10
CA ILE A 239 -8.39 -3.77 -10.95
C ILE A 239 -9.48 -4.12 -11.95
N LEU A 240 -9.08 -4.29 -13.23
CA LEU A 240 -9.89 -4.86 -14.30
C LEU A 240 -9.29 -6.21 -14.71
N LYS A 241 -10.03 -7.30 -14.42
CA LYS A 241 -9.63 -8.69 -14.75
C LYS A 241 -9.91 -9.03 -16.19
#